data_1f0bf79b110bf7bfc9fd36aeeec48636
#
_entry.id   1f0bf79b110bf7bfc9fd36aeeec48636
#
_cell.length_a   1.000
_cell.length_b   1.000
_cell.length_c   1.000
_cell.angle_alpha   90.00
_cell.angle_beta   90.00
_cell.angle_gamma   90.00
#
_symmetry.space_group_name_H-M   'P 1'
#
loop_
_entity.id
_entity.type
_entity.pdbx_description
1 polymer ?
#
loop_
_entity_poly.entity_id
_entity_poly.type
_entity_poly.pdbx_seq_one_letter_code
_entity_poly.pdbx_strand_id
1 'polypeptide(L)'
;MKPCLALVALVLSGPAALADDYFGFQSPTGNIHCAMYTFDGNAEARCDLREYTPSYTRRPAGCEYDFGMAFAVGASGKGELACVSDTVQDPGNPVLPYGEAVSLGGISCVSAKTGMTCTNAEGHGFSVAKSQQKLF
;
A
#
# COMPACT_ATOMS: atom_id res chain seq x y z
N MET A 1 -8.35 32.22 -59.50
CA MET A 1 -8.54 32.22 -58.08
C MET A 1 -8.83 30.80 -57.61
N LYS A 2 -7.90 30.18 -56.91
CA LYS A 2 -8.10 28.83 -56.36
C LYS A 2 -8.45 29.00 -54.88
N PRO A 3 -9.54 28.42 -54.36
CA PRO A 3 -9.79 28.46 -52.91
C PRO A 3 -8.89 27.44 -52.19
N CYS A 4 -8.09 27.90 -51.22
CA CYS A 4 -7.41 27.04 -50.26
C CYS A 4 -8.44 26.49 -49.26
N LEU A 5 -8.72 25.19 -49.33
CA LEU A 5 -9.42 24.51 -48.24
C LEU A 5 -8.43 24.31 -47.10
N ALA A 6 -8.61 25.03 -46.02
CA ALA A 6 -7.90 24.76 -44.76
C ALA A 6 -8.58 23.57 -44.05
N LEU A 7 -7.87 22.44 -44.02
CA LEU A 7 -8.27 21.30 -43.22
C LEU A 7 -8.02 21.66 -41.74
N VAL A 8 -9.08 21.89 -40.99
CA VAL A 8 -9.01 22.00 -39.52
C VAL A 8 -8.94 20.57 -38.95
N ALA A 9 -7.77 20.17 -38.53
CA ALA A 9 -7.60 18.90 -37.78
C ALA A 9 -8.15 19.08 -36.36
N LEU A 10 -9.29 18.44 -36.09
CA LEU A 10 -9.88 18.35 -34.77
C LEU A 10 -9.04 17.37 -33.94
N VAL A 11 -8.19 17.88 -33.04
CA VAL A 11 -7.46 17.05 -32.08
C VAL A 11 -8.42 16.69 -30.97
N LEU A 12 -8.95 15.47 -30.99
CA LEU A 12 -9.70 14.89 -29.87
C LEU A 12 -8.69 14.53 -28.77
N SER A 13 -8.46 15.43 -27.84
CA SER A 13 -7.81 15.08 -26.59
C SER A 13 -8.83 14.37 -25.71
N GLY A 14 -8.80 13.03 -25.73
CA GLY A 14 -9.53 12.21 -24.76
C GLY A 14 -8.93 12.36 -23.34
N PRO A 15 -9.71 12.10 -22.27
CA PRO A 15 -9.17 12.11 -20.92
C PRO A 15 -8.06 11.06 -20.83
N ALA A 16 -6.86 11.47 -20.33
CA ALA A 16 -5.78 10.56 -20.06
C ALA A 16 -6.22 9.64 -18.91
N ALA A 17 -6.29 8.32 -19.15
CA ALA A 17 -6.50 7.34 -18.09
C ALA A 17 -5.25 7.35 -17.20
N LEU A 18 -5.43 7.57 -15.85
CA LEU A 18 -4.36 7.41 -14.89
C LEU A 18 -4.04 5.91 -14.78
N ALA A 19 -2.77 5.54 -15.02
CA ALA A 19 -2.30 4.19 -14.79
C ALA A 19 -2.28 3.93 -13.28
N ASP A 20 -2.70 2.73 -12.85
CA ASP A 20 -2.56 2.29 -11.47
C ASP A 20 -1.09 2.01 -11.16
N ASP A 21 -0.63 2.51 -10.02
CA ASP A 21 0.71 2.26 -9.52
C ASP A 21 0.72 1.02 -8.63
N TYR A 22 1.81 0.28 -8.69
CA TYR A 22 2.08 -0.82 -7.76
C TYR A 22 3.58 -0.98 -7.56
N PHE A 23 4.01 -1.02 -6.32
CA PHE A 23 5.37 -1.43 -5.99
C PHE A 23 5.42 -2.13 -4.63
N GLY A 24 6.25 -3.17 -4.56
CA GLY A 24 6.50 -3.94 -3.35
C GLY A 24 7.86 -3.63 -2.76
N PHE A 25 7.99 -3.84 -1.46
CA PHE A 25 9.24 -3.74 -0.72
C PHE A 25 9.20 -4.64 0.51
N GLN A 26 10.36 -4.84 1.13
CA GLN A 26 10.44 -5.67 2.31
C GLN A 26 11.36 -5.08 3.37
N SER A 27 11.17 -5.49 4.60
CA SER A 27 12.07 -5.16 5.70
C SER A 27 13.43 -5.83 5.51
N PRO A 28 14.51 -5.29 6.11
CA PRO A 28 15.85 -5.91 6.03
C PRO A 28 15.91 -7.35 6.52
N THR A 29 15.05 -7.74 7.48
CA THR A 29 14.96 -9.13 7.96
C THR A 29 14.24 -10.07 7.00
N GLY A 30 13.52 -9.53 5.99
CA GLY A 30 12.64 -10.31 5.13
C GLY A 30 11.38 -10.83 5.80
N ASN A 31 11.07 -10.37 7.01
CA ASN A 31 9.89 -10.83 7.76
C ASN A 31 8.64 -10.02 7.47
N ILE A 32 8.78 -8.76 7.03
CA ILE A 32 7.67 -7.87 6.70
C ILE A 32 7.75 -7.56 5.21
N HIS A 33 6.70 -7.91 4.48
CA HIS A 33 6.56 -7.61 3.06
C HIS A 33 5.41 -6.65 2.87
N CYS A 34 5.67 -5.58 2.14
CA CYS A 34 4.69 -4.53 1.91
C CYS A 34 4.47 -4.28 0.42
N ALA A 35 3.32 -3.76 0.10
CA ALA A 35 3.01 -3.19 -1.20
C ALA A 35 2.28 -1.86 -1.02
N MET A 36 2.59 -0.91 -1.88
CA MET A 36 1.83 0.32 -2.05
C MET A 36 1.26 0.35 -3.45
N TYR A 37 0.00 0.67 -3.58
CA TYR A 37 -0.68 0.67 -4.87
C TYR A 37 -1.82 1.68 -4.91
N THR A 38 -2.20 2.06 -6.14
CA THR A 38 -3.40 2.83 -6.41
C THR A 38 -4.39 1.98 -7.18
N PHE A 39 -5.66 2.13 -6.85
CA PHE A 39 -6.77 1.54 -7.58
C PHE A 39 -7.88 2.59 -7.72
N ASP A 40 -8.28 2.90 -8.95
CA ASP A 40 -9.24 3.97 -9.25
C ASP A 40 -8.87 5.30 -8.57
N GLY A 41 -7.58 5.65 -8.55
CA GLY A 41 -7.06 6.86 -7.94
C GLY A 41 -6.96 6.83 -6.41
N ASN A 42 -7.34 5.73 -5.75
CA ASN A 42 -7.23 5.56 -4.30
C ASN A 42 -5.94 4.82 -3.95
N ALA A 43 -5.13 5.43 -3.10
CA ALA A 43 -3.90 4.80 -2.61
C ALA A 43 -4.18 3.91 -1.40
N GLU A 44 -3.44 2.82 -1.32
CA GLU A 44 -3.41 1.92 -0.17
C GLU A 44 -1.99 1.42 0.07
N ALA A 45 -1.64 1.20 1.33
CA ALA A 45 -0.46 0.46 1.73
C ALA A 45 -0.90 -0.77 2.52
N ARG A 46 -0.26 -1.91 2.23
CA ARG A 46 -0.48 -3.17 2.93
C ARG A 46 0.86 -3.79 3.31
N CYS A 47 0.95 -4.32 4.52
CA CYS A 47 2.10 -5.12 4.96
C CYS A 47 1.63 -6.46 5.51
N ASP A 48 2.31 -7.53 5.10
CA ASP A 48 2.12 -8.89 5.55
C ASP A 48 3.33 -9.34 6.37
N LEU A 49 3.09 -9.99 7.51
CA LEU A 49 4.11 -10.59 8.36
C LEU A 49 4.22 -12.09 8.06
N ARG A 50 5.46 -12.59 7.98
CA ARG A 50 5.72 -14.02 7.82
C ARG A 50 5.66 -14.76 9.15
N GLU A 51 6.41 -14.27 10.11
CA GLU A 51 6.47 -14.78 11.49
C GLU A 51 6.08 -13.68 12.45
N TYR A 52 5.18 -13.96 13.36
CA TYR A 52 4.71 -12.97 14.34
C TYR A 52 4.01 -13.62 15.51
N THR A 53 3.99 -12.90 16.63
CA THR A 53 3.12 -13.18 17.76
C THR A 53 1.86 -12.31 17.58
N PRO A 54 0.67 -12.90 17.39
CA PRO A 54 -0.54 -12.12 17.08
C PRO A 54 -0.93 -11.16 18.20
N SER A 55 -1.08 -9.88 17.85
CA SER A 55 -1.71 -8.87 18.71
C SER A 55 -3.24 -8.84 18.54
N TYR A 56 -3.72 -9.27 17.38
CA TYR A 56 -5.14 -9.29 17.01
C TYR A 56 -5.57 -10.73 16.77
N THR A 57 -6.30 -11.29 17.73
CA THR A 57 -6.70 -12.71 17.73
C THR A 57 -8.19 -12.91 17.48
N ARG A 58 -8.97 -11.83 17.56
CA ARG A 58 -10.41 -11.86 17.32
C ARG A 58 -10.72 -11.62 15.84
N ARG A 59 -11.44 -12.54 15.24
CA ARG A 59 -11.87 -12.42 13.85
C ARG A 59 -12.74 -11.18 13.65
N PRO A 60 -12.38 -10.29 12.70
CA PRO A 60 -13.23 -9.15 12.35
C PRO A 60 -14.59 -9.61 11.82
N ALA A 61 -15.63 -8.82 12.09
CA ALA A 61 -16.96 -9.08 11.56
C ALA A 61 -16.92 -9.12 10.02
N GLY A 62 -17.53 -10.13 9.42
CA GLY A 62 -17.58 -10.32 7.98
C GLY A 62 -16.29 -10.85 7.34
N CYS A 63 -15.23 -11.12 8.11
CA CYS A 63 -14.00 -11.70 7.59
C CYS A 63 -14.16 -13.21 7.42
N GLU A 64 -14.12 -13.69 6.16
CA GLU A 64 -14.18 -15.11 5.80
C GLU A 64 -12.79 -15.71 5.49
N TYR A 65 -11.76 -14.89 5.37
CA TYR A 65 -10.39 -15.28 5.03
C TYR A 65 -9.45 -15.16 6.23
N ASP A 66 -8.16 -15.18 5.98
CA ASP A 66 -7.15 -15.05 7.01
C ASP A 66 -7.04 -13.60 7.52
N PHE A 67 -6.73 -13.46 8.79
CA PHE A 67 -6.54 -12.16 9.44
C PHE A 67 -5.43 -12.23 10.48
N GLY A 68 -4.95 -11.05 10.88
CA GLY A 68 -3.96 -10.91 11.94
C GLY A 68 -2.50 -10.86 11.47
N MET A 69 -2.21 -11.31 10.24
CA MET A 69 -0.88 -11.19 9.65
C MET A 69 -0.76 -10.03 8.64
N ALA A 70 -1.88 -9.53 8.12
CA ALA A 70 -1.92 -8.48 7.11
C ALA A 70 -2.62 -7.24 7.64
N PHE A 71 -2.02 -6.08 7.38
CA PHE A 71 -2.46 -4.77 7.85
C PHE A 71 -2.50 -3.80 6.68
N ALA A 72 -3.53 -2.97 6.63
CA ALA A 72 -3.72 -2.02 5.55
C ALA A 72 -4.10 -0.62 6.06
N VAL A 73 -3.76 0.39 5.27
CA VAL A 73 -4.20 1.77 5.47
C VAL A 73 -4.43 2.43 4.12
N GLY A 74 -5.56 3.11 3.98
CA GLY A 74 -5.87 3.94 2.83
C GLY A 74 -5.34 5.38 2.99
N ALA A 75 -5.57 6.21 1.97
CA ALA A 75 -5.20 7.63 2.00
C ALA A 75 -5.94 8.41 3.10
N SER A 76 -7.08 7.92 3.58
CA SER A 76 -7.87 8.47 4.67
C SER A 76 -8.39 7.36 5.58
N GLY A 77 -8.74 7.71 6.81
CA GLY A 77 -9.27 6.77 7.79
C GLY A 77 -8.19 5.97 8.53
N LYS A 78 -8.63 5.21 9.52
CA LYS A 78 -7.76 4.42 10.39
C LYS A 78 -7.15 3.23 9.67
N GLY A 79 -6.00 2.76 10.17
CA GLY A 79 -5.46 1.47 9.80
C GLY A 79 -6.42 0.32 10.19
N GLU A 80 -6.36 -0.76 9.44
CA GLU A 80 -7.26 -1.90 9.63
C GLU A 80 -6.55 -3.24 9.42
N LEU A 81 -7.14 -4.30 9.97
CA LEU A 81 -6.77 -5.66 9.63
C LEU A 81 -7.21 -5.95 8.20
N ALA A 82 -6.29 -6.39 7.36
CA ALA A 82 -6.65 -6.90 6.05
C ALA A 82 -7.13 -8.35 6.19
N CYS A 83 -8.35 -8.61 5.71
CA CYS A 83 -8.92 -9.96 5.61
C CYS A 83 -8.60 -10.50 4.21
N VAL A 84 -7.63 -11.41 4.12
CA VAL A 84 -7.01 -11.75 2.84
C VAL A 84 -6.88 -13.25 2.62
N SER A 85 -7.01 -13.67 1.35
CA SER A 85 -6.73 -15.02 0.89
C SER A 85 -5.46 -15.12 0.05
N ASP A 86 -4.78 -13.99 -0.18
CA ASP A 86 -3.53 -13.86 -0.93
C ASP A 86 -2.42 -13.27 -0.06
N THR A 87 -1.26 -13.01 -0.66
CA THR A 87 -0.14 -12.38 0.02
C THR A 87 0.57 -11.40 -0.89
N VAL A 88 1.16 -10.36 -0.29
CA VAL A 88 2.10 -9.44 -0.95
C VAL A 88 3.57 -9.86 -0.73
N GLN A 89 3.79 -11.02 -0.11
CA GLN A 89 5.14 -11.54 0.11
C GLN A 89 5.80 -11.88 -1.22
N ASP A 90 6.92 -11.24 -1.48
CA ASP A 90 7.77 -11.50 -2.63
C ASP A 90 9.24 -11.29 -2.23
N PRO A 91 10.03 -12.37 -2.11
CA PRO A 91 11.44 -12.28 -1.75
C PRO A 91 12.29 -11.50 -2.78
N GLY A 92 11.77 -11.33 -4.01
CA GLY A 92 12.41 -10.54 -5.07
C GLY A 92 12.20 -9.04 -4.93
N ASN A 93 11.33 -8.58 -4.04
CA ASN A 93 11.11 -7.15 -3.81
C ASN A 93 12.35 -6.49 -3.18
N PRO A 94 12.63 -5.22 -3.53
CA PRO A 94 13.73 -4.49 -2.93
C PRO A 94 13.55 -4.33 -1.41
N VAL A 95 14.67 -4.36 -0.70
CA VAL A 95 14.71 -4.09 0.73
C VAL A 95 14.61 -2.60 0.97
N LEU A 96 13.73 -2.18 1.86
CA LEU A 96 13.69 -0.82 2.38
C LEU A 96 14.62 -0.74 3.60
N PRO A 97 15.80 -0.10 3.49
CA PRO A 97 16.75 -0.03 4.59
C PRO A 97 16.16 0.66 5.81
N TYR A 98 16.66 0.32 6.99
CA TYR A 98 16.29 1.00 8.23
C TYR A 98 16.53 2.50 8.15
N GLY A 99 15.54 3.29 8.58
CA GLY A 99 15.55 4.75 8.53
C GLY A 99 15.07 5.35 7.23
N GLU A 100 14.82 4.54 6.20
CA GLU A 100 14.29 5.01 4.92
C GLU A 100 12.77 4.90 4.85
N ALA A 101 12.19 5.72 4.00
CA ALA A 101 10.75 5.78 3.76
C ALA A 101 10.44 5.72 2.26
N VAL A 102 9.26 5.17 1.96
CA VAL A 102 8.63 5.24 0.64
C VAL A 102 7.24 5.81 0.79
N SER A 103 6.77 6.53 -0.22
CA SER A 103 5.47 7.21 -0.18
C SER A 103 4.70 7.04 -1.47
N LEU A 104 3.37 6.96 -1.35
CA LEU A 104 2.44 6.95 -2.47
C LEU A 104 1.09 7.52 -2.00
N GLY A 105 0.56 8.50 -2.74
CA GLY A 105 -0.81 8.99 -2.55
C GLY A 105 -1.14 9.50 -1.15
N GLY A 106 -0.19 10.16 -0.48
CA GLY A 106 -0.35 10.67 0.89
C GLY A 106 -0.08 9.64 2.00
N ILE A 107 0.32 8.42 1.63
CA ILE A 107 0.72 7.39 2.59
C ILE A 107 2.25 7.29 2.59
N SER A 108 2.87 7.18 3.76
CA SER A 108 4.30 6.97 3.92
C SER A 108 4.56 5.73 4.78
N CYS A 109 5.42 4.84 4.31
CA CYS A 109 5.92 3.71 5.07
C CYS A 109 7.38 3.92 5.43
N VAL A 110 7.71 3.75 6.70
CA VAL A 110 9.06 3.93 7.26
C VAL A 110 9.56 2.61 7.80
N SER A 111 10.75 2.21 7.39
CA SER A 111 11.44 1.03 7.91
C SER A 111 12.28 1.40 9.13
N ALA A 112 12.16 0.62 10.19
CA ALA A 112 12.97 0.77 11.40
C ALA A 112 13.31 -0.60 12.00
N LYS A 113 14.30 -0.65 12.89
CA LYS A 113 14.63 -1.89 13.62
C LYS A 113 13.45 -2.36 14.47
N THR A 114 12.57 -1.45 14.88
CA THR A 114 11.35 -1.71 15.64
C THR A 114 10.16 -2.17 14.80
N GLY A 115 10.30 -2.23 13.49
CA GLY A 115 9.27 -2.69 12.57
C GLY A 115 9.00 -1.72 11.41
N MET A 116 7.87 -1.93 10.75
CA MET A 116 7.39 -1.11 9.64
C MET A 116 6.17 -0.29 10.09
N THR A 117 6.20 1.01 9.83
CA THR A 117 5.08 1.91 10.13
C THR A 117 4.61 2.59 8.87
N CYS A 118 3.34 2.42 8.53
CA CYS A 118 2.69 3.10 7.40
C CYS A 118 1.61 4.05 7.93
N THR A 119 1.69 5.31 7.53
CA THR A 119 0.84 6.38 8.05
C THR A 119 0.30 7.23 6.90
N ASN A 120 -0.97 7.58 6.92
CA ASN A 120 -1.57 8.51 5.97
C ASN A 120 -1.49 9.97 6.46
N ALA A 121 -1.97 10.91 5.62
CA ALA A 121 -1.92 12.34 5.92
C ALA A 121 -2.76 12.74 7.15
N GLU A 122 -3.72 11.92 7.57
CA GLU A 122 -4.54 12.15 8.77
C GLU A 122 -3.87 11.62 10.05
N GLY A 123 -2.68 11.02 9.96
CA GLY A 123 -1.97 10.44 11.09
C GLY A 123 -2.47 9.05 11.50
N HIS A 124 -3.29 8.41 10.66
CA HIS A 124 -3.76 7.05 10.85
C HIS A 124 -2.88 6.04 10.11
N GLY A 125 -2.89 4.80 10.56
CA GLY A 125 -2.14 3.75 9.91
C GLY A 125 -1.95 2.51 10.78
N PHE A 126 -0.79 1.89 10.60
CA PHE A 126 -0.39 0.74 11.38
C PHE A 126 1.13 0.74 11.62
N SER A 127 1.51 0.10 12.71
CA SER A 127 2.90 -0.22 13.02
C SER A 127 3.00 -1.71 13.32
N VAL A 128 3.85 -2.42 12.57
CA VAL A 128 3.95 -3.88 12.65
C VAL A 128 5.38 -4.34 12.87
N ALA A 129 5.53 -5.26 13.82
CA ALA A 129 6.75 -5.97 14.13
C ALA A 129 6.41 -7.43 14.47
N LYS A 130 7.41 -8.30 14.49
CA LYS A 130 7.23 -9.71 14.85
C LYS A 130 6.55 -9.88 16.20
N SER A 131 6.92 -9.10 17.19
CA SER A 131 6.44 -9.22 18.57
C SER A 131 5.13 -8.50 18.85
N GLN A 132 4.77 -7.49 18.06
CA GLN A 132 3.60 -6.65 18.28
C GLN A 132 3.12 -5.96 17.00
N GLN A 133 1.81 -5.82 16.89
CA GLN A 133 1.16 -5.06 15.82
C GLN A 133 0.18 -4.08 16.43
N LYS A 134 0.08 -2.89 15.84
CA LYS A 134 -0.78 -1.81 16.34
C LYS A 134 -1.47 -1.09 15.19
N LEU A 135 -2.77 -0.92 15.32
CA LEU A 135 -3.61 -0.07 14.44
C LEU A 135 -3.87 1.28 15.12
N PHE A 136 -3.96 2.33 14.30
CA PHE A 136 -4.28 3.67 14.79
C PHE A 136 -4.88 4.58 13.70
#